data_e87b62708cf307269f5b6a63772c89c1
#
_entry.id   e87b62708cf307269f5b6a63772c89c1
#
_cell.length_a   1.000
_cell.length_b   1.000
_cell.length_c   1.000
_cell.angle_alpha   90.00
_cell.angle_beta   90.00
_cell.angle_gamma   90.00
#
_symmetry.space_group_name_H-M   'P 1'
#
loop_
_entity.id
_entity.type
_entity.pdbx_description
1 polymer ?
#
loop_
_entity_poly.entity_id
_entity_poly.type
_entity_poly.pdbx_seq_one_letter_code
_entity_poly.pdbx_strand_id
1 'polypeptide(L)'
;MSNQGKGKSIWKNYRFPILLIGSIVVGSVIGMVMGEKATVLKPFGDIFLNLMFTAIVPLVFATIASAVGNMMNMKRLGSILGNMLLVFVITGIIAGIVIITAVTICPPAQGVDIAMEAAGDMEAVKLSDAIVNAITVNDFSAILSRKNMLPLIVFSILFGFCVSACGGEESYVGKLLNNLSNVMMKVIDIIMKYATIGLCASFANLVGDFGPNLLGAYGRAMLVYYPICIFYFLVFFTIYAYWAGGKNGVKVMFKNILPPTATSIATQSSVATLPVNLEAAKNIGVPKDIREIILPIGATMHMDGTVFASILK
;
A
#
# COMPACT_ATOMS: atom_id res chain seq x y z
N MET A 1 -21.24 9.95 34.62
CA MET A 1 -19.90 9.35 34.81
C MET A 1 -19.58 8.47 33.61
N SER A 2 -18.97 8.95 32.51
CA SER A 2 -18.45 8.09 31.43
C SER A 2 -17.62 8.82 30.36
N ASN A 3 -16.88 9.87 30.71
CA ASN A 3 -16.08 10.59 29.70
C ASN A 3 -14.56 10.29 29.75
N GLN A 4 -14.10 9.52 30.76
CA GLN A 4 -12.68 9.18 30.91
C GLN A 4 -12.23 7.94 30.08
N GLY A 5 -13.16 7.12 29.60
CA GLY A 5 -12.84 5.90 28.82
C GLY A 5 -12.53 6.19 27.34
N LYS A 6 -13.13 7.19 26.73
CA LYS A 6 -12.95 7.51 25.30
C LYS A 6 -11.58 8.12 24.98
N GLY A 7 -11.02 8.95 25.85
CA GLY A 7 -9.72 9.59 25.64
C GLY A 7 -8.54 8.60 25.68
N LYS A 8 -8.57 7.62 26.59
CA LYS A 8 -7.52 6.58 26.70
C LYS A 8 -7.52 5.62 25.51
N SER A 9 -8.68 5.33 24.91
CA SER A 9 -8.79 4.49 23.72
C SER A 9 -8.23 5.20 22.47
N ILE A 10 -8.54 6.48 22.29
CA ILE A 10 -8.04 7.28 21.16
C ILE A 10 -6.52 7.41 21.23
N TRP A 11 -5.94 7.78 22.37
CA TRP A 11 -4.49 7.89 22.55
C TRP A 11 -3.75 6.58 22.25
N LYS A 12 -4.29 5.45 22.66
CA LYS A 12 -3.69 4.13 22.41
C LYS A 12 -3.63 3.79 20.92
N ASN A 13 -4.64 4.19 20.15
CA ASN A 13 -4.72 3.93 18.71
C ASN A 13 -3.80 4.84 17.89
N TYR A 14 -3.57 6.08 18.31
CA TYR A 14 -2.73 7.03 17.58
C TYR A 14 -1.27 7.08 18.06
N ARG A 15 -0.93 6.38 19.14
CA ARG A 15 0.43 6.37 19.70
C ARG A 15 1.48 5.94 18.70
N PHE A 16 1.22 4.89 17.93
CA PHE A 16 2.18 4.35 16.99
C PHE A 16 2.43 5.29 15.80
N PRO A 17 1.40 5.80 15.08
CA PRO A 17 1.58 6.83 14.05
C PRO A 17 2.32 8.08 14.56
N ILE A 18 2.00 8.56 15.76
CA ILE A 18 2.67 9.72 16.36
C ILE A 18 4.16 9.42 16.60
N LEU A 19 4.50 8.22 17.09
CA LEU A 19 5.89 7.80 17.29
C LEU A 19 6.66 7.73 15.97
N LEU A 20 6.02 7.25 14.88
CA LEU A 20 6.67 7.20 13.56
C LEU A 20 6.94 8.60 13.02
N ILE A 21 5.96 9.50 13.07
CA ILE A 21 6.14 10.90 12.65
C ILE A 21 7.21 11.57 13.54
N GLY A 22 7.14 11.35 14.86
CA GLY A 22 8.13 11.85 15.80
C GLY A 22 9.55 11.36 15.49
N SER A 23 9.70 10.09 15.10
CA SER A 23 11.00 9.52 14.73
C SER A 23 11.57 10.13 13.44
N ILE A 24 10.71 10.46 12.47
CA ILE A 24 11.12 11.18 11.26
C ILE A 24 11.62 12.58 11.61
N VAL A 25 10.87 13.31 12.43
CA VAL A 25 11.26 14.66 12.87
C VAL A 25 12.58 14.64 13.65
N VAL A 26 12.70 13.74 14.63
CA VAL A 26 13.93 13.57 15.41
C VAL A 26 15.11 13.18 14.53
N GLY A 27 14.93 12.21 13.63
CA GLY A 27 15.95 11.81 12.65
C GLY A 27 16.38 12.98 11.78
N SER A 28 15.44 13.76 11.27
CA SER A 28 15.73 14.94 10.47
C SER A 28 16.54 15.99 11.24
N VAL A 29 16.21 16.24 12.51
CA VAL A 29 16.97 17.15 13.37
C VAL A 29 18.39 16.61 13.61
N ILE A 30 18.55 15.33 13.88
CA ILE A 30 19.86 14.69 14.04
C ILE A 30 20.67 14.84 12.74
N GLY A 31 20.07 14.59 11.58
CA GLY A 31 20.72 14.75 10.28
C GLY A 31 21.18 16.17 10.02
N MET A 32 20.35 17.19 10.35
CA MET A 32 20.74 18.61 10.23
C MET A 32 21.91 18.98 11.15
N VAL A 33 21.97 18.43 12.36
CA VAL A 33 23.03 18.75 13.33
C VAL A 33 24.33 18.01 13.00
N MET A 34 24.25 16.74 12.61
CA MET A 34 25.42 15.89 12.32
C MET A 34 25.98 16.08 10.90
N GLY A 35 25.17 16.56 9.95
CA GLY A 35 25.55 16.64 8.55
C GLY A 35 25.98 15.26 8.01
N GLU A 36 27.00 15.21 7.18
CA GLU A 36 27.56 13.98 6.58
C GLU A 36 27.93 12.90 7.60
N LYS A 37 28.22 13.28 8.85
CA LYS A 37 28.52 12.31 9.92
C LYS A 37 27.30 11.45 10.30
N ALA A 38 26.10 11.84 9.93
CA ALA A 38 24.88 11.06 10.15
C ALA A 38 24.88 9.73 9.40
N THR A 39 25.76 9.55 8.40
CA THR A 39 25.99 8.29 7.68
C THR A 39 26.33 7.11 8.60
N VAL A 40 26.88 7.36 9.79
CA VAL A 40 27.10 6.33 10.81
C VAL A 40 25.76 5.65 11.24
N LEU A 41 24.65 6.34 11.13
CA LEU A 41 23.32 5.80 11.44
C LEU A 41 22.71 4.99 10.29
N LYS A 42 23.22 5.14 9.07
CA LYS A 42 22.71 4.46 7.86
C LYS A 42 22.46 2.96 8.04
N PRO A 43 23.37 2.16 8.65
CA PRO A 43 23.15 0.72 8.81
C PRO A 43 21.85 0.38 9.56
N PHE A 44 21.43 1.17 10.55
CA PHE A 44 20.20 0.94 11.30
C PHE A 44 18.95 1.19 10.43
N GLY A 45 19.01 2.20 9.57
CA GLY A 45 17.97 2.45 8.57
C GLY A 45 17.89 1.36 7.51
N ASP A 46 19.04 0.95 6.98
CA ASP A 46 19.14 -0.08 5.94
C ASP A 46 18.64 -1.44 6.46
N ILE A 47 18.93 -1.81 7.71
CA ILE A 47 18.39 -3.02 8.35
C ILE A 47 16.85 -2.99 8.32
N PHE A 48 16.23 -1.89 8.72
CA PHE A 48 14.78 -1.76 8.70
C PHE A 48 14.20 -1.91 7.30
N LEU A 49 14.74 -1.17 6.34
CA LEU A 49 14.28 -1.21 4.95
C LEU A 49 14.48 -2.59 4.32
N ASN A 50 15.63 -3.21 4.54
CA ASN A 50 15.91 -4.52 3.99
C ASN A 50 15.01 -5.61 4.59
N LEU A 51 14.74 -5.58 5.90
CA LEU A 51 13.79 -6.49 6.54
C LEU A 51 12.38 -6.32 5.98
N MET A 52 11.92 -5.07 5.81
CA MET A 52 10.62 -4.78 5.18
C MET A 52 10.56 -5.33 3.76
N PHE A 53 11.59 -5.06 2.96
CA PHE A 53 11.65 -5.52 1.57
C PHE A 53 11.70 -7.05 1.44
N THR A 54 12.41 -7.73 2.33
CA THR A 54 12.48 -9.19 2.36
C THR A 54 11.13 -9.82 2.71
N ALA A 55 10.35 -9.17 3.60
CA ALA A 55 9.06 -9.69 4.02
C ALA A 55 7.94 -9.49 2.99
N ILE A 56 8.06 -8.52 2.06
CA ILE A 56 7.02 -8.19 1.08
C ILE A 56 6.72 -9.35 0.14
N VAL A 57 7.74 -9.98 -0.44
CA VAL A 57 7.57 -11.04 -1.45
C VAL A 57 6.78 -12.24 -0.91
N PRO A 58 7.19 -12.89 0.21
CA PRO A 58 6.44 -14.01 0.76
C PRO A 58 5.06 -13.59 1.30
N LEU A 59 4.92 -12.36 1.81
CA LEU A 59 3.62 -11.83 2.23
C LEU A 59 2.65 -11.73 1.06
N VAL A 60 3.05 -11.08 -0.03
CA VAL A 60 2.21 -10.89 -1.23
C VAL A 60 1.81 -12.23 -1.84
N PHE A 61 2.78 -13.15 -1.98
CA PHE A 61 2.48 -14.49 -2.47
C PHE A 61 1.45 -15.20 -1.58
N ALA A 62 1.70 -15.30 -0.28
CA ALA A 62 0.86 -16.03 0.64
C ALA A 62 -0.54 -15.41 0.75
N THR A 63 -0.67 -14.10 0.82
CA THR A 63 -1.97 -13.42 0.95
C THR A 63 -2.82 -13.56 -0.31
N ILE A 64 -2.24 -13.37 -1.49
CA ILE A 64 -2.99 -13.46 -2.75
C ILE A 64 -3.34 -14.92 -3.06
N ALA A 65 -2.37 -15.85 -2.98
CA ALA A 65 -2.63 -17.25 -3.25
C ALA A 65 -3.65 -17.86 -2.28
N SER A 66 -3.60 -17.45 -0.99
CA SER A 66 -4.59 -17.85 0.01
C SER A 66 -5.97 -17.26 -0.30
N ALA A 67 -6.06 -15.95 -0.60
CA ALA A 67 -7.33 -15.30 -0.90
C ALA A 67 -8.03 -15.94 -2.12
N VAL A 68 -7.28 -16.21 -3.19
CA VAL A 68 -7.80 -16.86 -4.39
C VAL A 68 -8.08 -18.35 -4.14
N GLY A 69 -7.22 -19.05 -3.41
CA GLY A 69 -7.34 -20.49 -3.10
C GLY A 69 -8.56 -20.84 -2.28
N ASN A 70 -9.05 -19.93 -1.44
CA ASN A 70 -10.21 -20.14 -0.56
C ASN A 70 -11.57 -20.01 -1.28
N MET A 71 -11.58 -19.84 -2.60
CA MET A 71 -12.80 -19.62 -3.36
C MET A 71 -13.45 -20.92 -3.87
N MET A 72 -14.72 -21.12 -3.57
CA MET A 72 -15.45 -22.36 -3.88
C MET A 72 -16.08 -22.41 -5.28
N ASN A 73 -16.27 -21.29 -5.97
CA ASN A 73 -16.96 -21.24 -7.29
C ASN A 73 -16.14 -20.51 -8.36
N MET A 74 -15.46 -21.30 -9.21
CA MET A 74 -14.51 -20.82 -10.21
C MET A 74 -15.13 -19.92 -11.30
N LYS A 75 -16.38 -20.18 -11.75
CA LYS A 75 -17.02 -19.34 -12.79
C LYS A 75 -17.41 -17.97 -12.25
N ARG A 76 -18.01 -17.94 -11.05
CA ARG A 76 -18.38 -16.70 -10.39
C ARG A 76 -17.15 -15.91 -9.98
N LEU A 77 -16.10 -16.59 -9.53
CA LEU A 77 -14.79 -16.05 -9.24
C LEU A 77 -14.18 -15.33 -10.44
N GLY A 78 -14.12 -15.98 -11.60
CA GLY A 78 -13.59 -15.37 -12.82
C GLY A 78 -14.32 -14.07 -13.20
N SER A 79 -15.66 -14.06 -13.06
CA SER A 79 -16.45 -12.83 -13.29
C SER A 79 -16.16 -11.73 -12.28
N ILE A 80 -16.07 -12.07 -10.99
CA ILE A 80 -15.76 -11.10 -9.93
C ILE A 80 -14.36 -10.52 -10.14
N LEU A 81 -13.34 -11.37 -10.39
CA LEU A 81 -11.96 -10.92 -10.61
C LEU A 81 -11.83 -10.11 -11.88
N GLY A 82 -12.47 -10.49 -12.99
CA GLY A 82 -12.44 -9.75 -14.24
C GLY A 82 -13.01 -8.34 -14.08
N ASN A 83 -14.19 -8.20 -13.46
CA ASN A 83 -14.80 -6.91 -13.18
C ASN A 83 -13.98 -6.10 -12.18
N MET A 84 -13.42 -6.74 -11.15
CA MET A 84 -12.54 -6.08 -10.18
C MET A 84 -11.30 -5.50 -10.85
N LEU A 85 -10.60 -6.28 -11.68
CA LEU A 85 -9.41 -5.81 -12.39
C LEU A 85 -9.74 -4.66 -13.34
N LEU A 86 -10.87 -4.73 -14.06
CA LEU A 86 -11.32 -3.65 -14.92
C LEU A 86 -11.56 -2.36 -14.13
N VAL A 87 -12.25 -2.45 -12.98
CA VAL A 87 -12.48 -1.30 -12.10
C VAL A 87 -11.16 -0.77 -11.55
N PHE A 88 -10.24 -1.63 -11.11
CA PHE A 88 -8.92 -1.21 -10.60
C PHE A 88 -8.09 -0.48 -11.66
N VAL A 89 -8.10 -0.96 -12.91
CA VAL A 89 -7.40 -0.28 -14.01
C VAL A 89 -8.01 1.09 -14.28
N ILE A 90 -9.34 1.18 -14.37
CA ILE A 90 -10.03 2.45 -14.64
C ILE A 90 -9.77 3.45 -13.51
N THR A 91 -9.95 3.06 -12.25
CA THR A 91 -9.75 3.96 -11.11
C THR A 91 -8.28 4.32 -10.93
N GLY A 92 -7.34 3.40 -11.18
CA GLY A 92 -5.91 3.68 -11.20
C GLY A 92 -5.51 4.67 -12.29
N ILE A 93 -6.07 4.56 -13.51
CA ILE A 93 -5.85 5.55 -14.58
C ILE A 93 -6.40 6.92 -14.17
N ILE A 94 -7.61 6.98 -13.61
CA ILE A 94 -8.20 8.22 -13.10
C ILE A 94 -7.29 8.84 -12.03
N ALA A 95 -6.83 8.04 -11.07
CA ALA A 95 -5.89 8.49 -10.04
C ALA A 95 -4.59 9.04 -10.66
N GLY A 96 -4.02 8.34 -11.65
CA GLY A 96 -2.85 8.78 -12.39
C GLY A 96 -3.05 10.13 -13.09
N ILE A 97 -4.17 10.31 -13.79
CA ILE A 97 -4.51 11.57 -14.46
C ILE A 97 -4.65 12.71 -13.44
N VAL A 98 -5.31 12.46 -12.31
CA VAL A 98 -5.53 13.47 -11.26
C VAL A 98 -4.18 13.95 -10.70
N ILE A 99 -3.28 13.03 -10.36
CA ILE A 99 -2.00 13.44 -9.78
C ILE A 99 -1.07 14.10 -10.81
N ILE A 100 -1.02 13.60 -12.05
CA ILE A 100 -0.24 14.23 -13.13
C ILE A 100 -0.72 15.67 -13.34
N THR A 101 -2.03 15.87 -13.43
CA THR A 101 -2.61 17.22 -13.58
C THR A 101 -2.23 18.11 -12.40
N ALA A 102 -2.30 17.61 -11.18
CA ALA A 102 -1.97 18.37 -9.98
C ALA A 102 -0.49 18.74 -9.91
N VAL A 103 0.41 17.81 -10.23
CA VAL A 103 1.87 18.07 -10.25
C VAL A 103 2.26 19.02 -11.37
N THR A 104 1.56 19.01 -12.51
CA THR A 104 1.79 19.95 -13.59
C THR A 104 1.37 21.37 -13.20
N ILE A 105 0.28 21.53 -12.42
CA ILE A 105 -0.19 22.84 -11.96
C ILE A 105 0.66 23.36 -10.79
N CYS A 106 1.03 22.46 -9.86
CA CYS A 106 1.80 22.77 -8.65
C CYS A 106 3.03 21.87 -8.57
N PRO A 107 4.09 22.12 -9.35
CA PRO A 107 5.28 21.28 -9.34
C PRO A 107 6.01 21.36 -7.99
N PRO A 108 6.12 20.25 -7.25
CA PRO A 108 6.71 20.23 -5.90
C PRO A 108 8.24 20.38 -5.91
N ALA A 109 8.89 20.06 -7.03
CA ALA A 109 10.34 20.03 -7.18
C ALA A 109 10.96 21.31 -7.75
N GLN A 110 10.21 22.41 -7.90
CA GLN A 110 10.78 23.66 -8.40
C GLN A 110 11.91 24.18 -7.51
N GLY A 111 13.10 24.35 -8.10
CA GLY A 111 14.30 24.91 -7.43
C GLY A 111 15.06 23.89 -6.57
N VAL A 112 14.89 22.61 -6.82
CA VAL A 112 15.70 21.54 -6.23
C VAL A 112 16.56 20.93 -7.33
N ASP A 113 17.81 21.32 -7.44
CA ASP A 113 18.81 20.64 -8.26
C ASP A 113 19.27 19.38 -7.52
N ILE A 114 18.53 18.29 -7.72
CA ILE A 114 19.05 16.96 -7.41
C ILE A 114 19.75 16.52 -8.68
N ALA A 115 21.07 16.30 -8.61
CA ALA A 115 21.80 15.61 -9.66
C ALA A 115 21.19 14.19 -9.81
N MET A 116 20.20 14.08 -10.67
CA MET A 116 19.74 12.76 -11.09
C MET A 116 20.87 12.14 -11.90
N GLU A 117 21.39 10.99 -11.47
CA GLU A 117 22.17 10.16 -12.36
C GLU A 117 21.38 10.05 -13.67
N ALA A 118 22.01 10.50 -14.76
CA ALA A 118 21.41 10.45 -16.07
C ALA A 118 20.84 9.04 -16.26
N ALA A 119 19.54 8.95 -16.57
CA ALA A 119 18.92 7.68 -16.93
C ALA A 119 19.80 7.11 -18.04
N GLY A 120 20.56 6.05 -17.72
CA GLY A 120 21.41 5.39 -18.70
C GLY A 120 20.55 5.06 -19.90
N ASP A 121 21.14 5.10 -21.10
CA ASP A 121 20.49 4.83 -22.38
C ASP A 121 19.49 3.68 -22.22
N MET A 122 18.20 4.03 -22.08
CA MET A 122 17.15 3.03 -22.13
C MET A 122 17.06 2.61 -23.58
N GLU A 123 17.70 1.46 -23.91
CA GLU A 123 17.38 0.77 -25.16
C GLU A 123 15.85 0.68 -25.25
N ALA A 124 15.31 1.11 -26.40
CA ALA A 124 13.88 1.10 -26.64
C ALA A 124 13.36 -0.35 -26.54
N VAL A 125 12.92 -0.75 -25.34
CA VAL A 125 12.36 -2.07 -25.10
C VAL A 125 11.13 -2.20 -25.98
N LYS A 126 11.09 -3.21 -26.84
CA LYS A 126 9.91 -3.49 -27.68
C LYS A 126 8.71 -3.66 -26.75
N LEU A 127 7.58 -3.05 -27.09
CA LEU A 127 6.36 -3.11 -26.30
C LEU A 127 5.94 -4.57 -25.98
N SER A 128 6.17 -5.49 -26.93
CA SER A 128 5.95 -6.93 -26.72
C SER A 128 6.77 -7.49 -25.57
N ASP A 129 8.06 -7.16 -25.53
CA ASP A 129 8.98 -7.68 -24.52
C ASP A 129 8.70 -7.03 -23.15
N ALA A 130 8.31 -5.75 -23.15
CA ALA A 130 7.86 -5.07 -21.96
C ALA A 130 6.61 -5.72 -21.37
N ILE A 131 5.61 -6.10 -22.18
CA ILE A 131 4.39 -6.78 -21.73
C ILE A 131 4.73 -8.18 -21.19
N VAL A 132 5.56 -8.96 -21.94
CA VAL A 132 5.95 -10.31 -21.51
C VAL A 132 6.70 -10.24 -20.16
N ASN A 133 7.69 -9.37 -20.06
CA ASN A 133 8.49 -9.21 -18.83
C ASN A 133 7.67 -8.61 -17.65
N ALA A 134 6.62 -7.86 -17.95
CA ALA A 134 5.71 -7.36 -16.92
C ALA A 134 4.80 -8.47 -16.37
N ILE A 135 4.42 -9.47 -17.16
CA ILE A 135 3.46 -10.49 -16.75
C ILE A 135 4.17 -11.77 -16.28
N THR A 136 5.31 -12.10 -16.86
CA THR A 136 6.01 -13.36 -16.63
C THR A 136 7.50 -13.17 -16.42
N VAL A 137 8.14 -14.15 -15.80
CA VAL A 137 9.59 -14.30 -15.74
C VAL A 137 9.96 -15.72 -16.14
N ASN A 138 11.18 -15.90 -16.60
CA ASN A 138 11.68 -17.16 -17.14
C ASN A 138 12.18 -18.15 -16.07
N ASP A 139 12.28 -17.72 -14.81
CA ASP A 139 12.80 -18.55 -13.72
C ASP A 139 12.02 -18.29 -12.42
N PHE A 140 11.78 -19.36 -11.64
CA PHE A 140 11.08 -19.28 -10.36
C PHE A 140 11.83 -18.41 -9.35
N SER A 141 13.15 -18.43 -9.35
CA SER A 141 13.96 -17.59 -8.48
C SER A 141 13.75 -16.09 -8.75
N ALA A 142 13.52 -15.74 -10.02
CA ALA A 142 13.25 -14.37 -10.44
C ALA A 142 11.89 -13.86 -9.93
N ILE A 143 10.88 -14.72 -9.73
CA ILE A 143 9.60 -14.37 -9.11
C ILE A 143 9.78 -13.85 -7.68
N LEU A 144 10.75 -14.40 -6.95
CA LEU A 144 11.04 -14.04 -5.57
C LEU A 144 11.75 -12.68 -5.45
N SER A 145 12.04 -12.04 -6.56
CA SER A 145 12.65 -10.71 -6.58
C SER A 145 11.60 -9.61 -6.44
N ARG A 146 11.86 -8.63 -5.56
CA ARG A 146 11.07 -7.41 -5.44
C ARG A 146 10.92 -6.64 -6.77
N LYS A 147 11.85 -6.77 -7.70
CA LYS A 147 11.79 -6.13 -9.02
C LYS A 147 10.67 -6.69 -9.90
N ASN A 148 10.21 -7.91 -9.63
CA ASN A 148 9.25 -8.65 -10.43
C ASN A 148 7.91 -8.85 -9.69
N MET A 149 7.41 -7.77 -9.04
CA MET A 149 6.18 -7.86 -8.24
C MET A 149 4.95 -8.22 -9.06
N LEU A 150 4.83 -7.70 -10.29
CA LEU A 150 3.67 -8.00 -11.13
C LEU A 150 3.66 -9.46 -11.59
N PRO A 151 4.76 -10.06 -12.11
CA PRO A 151 4.86 -11.50 -12.30
C PRO A 151 4.56 -12.33 -11.05
N LEU A 152 5.01 -11.90 -9.88
CA LEU A 152 4.70 -12.57 -8.61
C LEU A 152 3.19 -12.58 -8.34
N ILE A 153 2.50 -11.45 -8.55
CA ILE A 153 1.05 -11.34 -8.38
C ILE A 153 0.32 -12.26 -9.34
N VAL A 154 0.68 -12.24 -10.63
CA VAL A 154 0.08 -13.11 -11.66
C VAL A 154 0.27 -14.58 -11.30
N PHE A 155 1.49 -14.97 -10.93
CA PHE A 155 1.77 -16.33 -10.49
C PHE A 155 1.00 -16.71 -9.23
N SER A 156 0.88 -15.81 -8.25
CA SER A 156 0.12 -16.05 -7.01
C SER A 156 -1.37 -16.29 -7.26
N ILE A 157 -1.94 -15.56 -8.21
CA ILE A 157 -3.32 -15.75 -8.65
C ILE A 157 -3.48 -17.13 -9.31
N LEU A 158 -2.58 -17.46 -10.26
CA LEU A 158 -2.59 -18.76 -10.94
C LEU A 158 -2.43 -19.90 -9.93
N PHE A 159 -1.49 -19.79 -9.01
CA PHE A 159 -1.25 -20.77 -7.96
C PHE A 159 -2.49 -20.93 -7.05
N GLY A 160 -3.11 -19.82 -6.65
CA GLY A 160 -4.36 -19.83 -5.88
C GLY A 160 -5.51 -20.52 -6.61
N PHE A 161 -5.65 -20.31 -7.92
CA PHE A 161 -6.63 -21.05 -8.74
C PHE A 161 -6.39 -22.57 -8.68
N CYS A 162 -5.16 -23.01 -8.80
CA CYS A 162 -4.82 -24.44 -8.69
C CYS A 162 -5.13 -24.98 -7.30
N VAL A 163 -4.83 -24.22 -6.24
CA VAL A 163 -5.18 -24.62 -4.86
C VAL A 163 -6.69 -24.74 -4.69
N SER A 164 -7.47 -23.78 -5.22
CA SER A 164 -8.94 -23.85 -5.18
C SER A 164 -9.47 -25.10 -5.89
N ALA A 165 -8.90 -25.46 -7.05
CA ALA A 165 -9.24 -26.68 -7.79
C ALA A 165 -8.84 -27.97 -7.06
N CYS A 166 -7.82 -27.93 -6.20
CA CYS A 166 -7.33 -29.06 -5.40
C CYS A 166 -7.97 -29.17 -4.00
N GLY A 167 -9.11 -28.56 -3.77
CA GLY A 167 -9.85 -28.64 -2.50
C GLY A 167 -9.83 -27.36 -1.66
N GLY A 168 -9.22 -26.29 -2.16
CA GLY A 168 -9.32 -24.94 -1.58
C GLY A 168 -8.82 -24.85 -0.14
N GLU A 169 -9.61 -24.19 0.71
CA GLU A 169 -9.30 -23.94 2.11
C GLU A 169 -9.12 -25.23 2.94
N GLU A 170 -9.81 -26.31 2.57
CA GLU A 170 -9.72 -27.57 3.29
C GLU A 170 -8.46 -28.38 2.94
N SER A 171 -7.85 -28.10 1.80
CA SER A 171 -6.60 -28.75 1.38
C SER A 171 -5.43 -28.38 2.30
N TYR A 172 -4.43 -29.27 2.37
CA TYR A 172 -3.19 -28.98 3.11
C TYR A 172 -2.49 -27.72 2.62
N VAL A 173 -2.48 -27.50 1.30
CA VAL A 173 -1.84 -26.33 0.69
C VAL A 173 -2.61 -25.06 1.02
N GLY A 174 -3.96 -25.10 0.99
CA GLY A 174 -4.79 -23.96 1.38
C GLY A 174 -4.57 -23.55 2.84
N LYS A 175 -4.58 -24.52 3.76
CA LYS A 175 -4.26 -24.29 5.18
C LYS A 175 -2.85 -23.75 5.39
N LEU A 176 -1.87 -24.29 4.64
CA LEU A 176 -0.49 -23.80 4.70
C LEU A 176 -0.38 -22.34 4.26
N LEU A 177 -1.02 -21.95 3.15
CA LEU A 177 -1.03 -20.57 2.67
C LEU A 177 -1.70 -19.61 3.66
N ASN A 178 -2.82 -19.99 4.25
CA ASN A 178 -3.50 -19.21 5.29
C ASN A 178 -2.58 -18.99 6.50
N ASN A 179 -1.93 -20.06 6.97
CA ASN A 179 -1.00 -19.99 8.10
C ASN A 179 0.23 -19.16 7.74
N LEU A 180 0.79 -19.34 6.54
CA LEU A 180 1.93 -18.57 6.06
C LEU A 180 1.60 -17.07 5.98
N SER A 181 0.42 -16.72 5.45
CA SER A 181 -0.05 -15.34 5.44
C SER A 181 -0.11 -14.75 6.85
N ASN A 182 -0.68 -15.49 7.81
CA ASN A 182 -0.75 -15.07 9.22
C ASN A 182 0.64 -14.91 9.85
N VAL A 183 1.55 -15.83 9.57
CA VAL A 183 2.95 -15.75 10.05
C VAL A 183 3.64 -14.52 9.45
N MET A 184 3.51 -14.28 8.15
CA MET A 184 4.12 -13.11 7.51
C MET A 184 3.56 -11.80 8.05
N MET A 185 2.26 -11.73 8.37
CA MET A 185 1.68 -10.58 9.05
C MET A 185 2.34 -10.34 10.43
N LYS A 186 2.61 -11.40 11.19
CA LYS A 186 3.33 -11.29 12.46
C LYS A 186 4.79 -10.89 12.30
N VAL A 187 5.46 -11.34 11.23
CA VAL A 187 6.81 -10.87 10.88
C VAL A 187 6.79 -9.35 10.65
N ILE A 188 5.84 -8.85 9.86
CA ILE A 188 5.67 -7.39 9.66
C ILE A 188 5.42 -6.67 10.98
N ASP A 189 4.52 -7.18 11.84
CA ASP A 189 4.26 -6.59 13.16
C ASP A 189 5.54 -6.47 14.02
N ILE A 190 6.43 -7.47 13.95
CA ILE A 190 7.71 -7.45 14.66
C ILE A 190 8.66 -6.42 14.05
N ILE A 191 8.80 -6.39 12.72
CA ILE A 191 9.63 -5.42 12.01
C ILE A 191 9.16 -3.99 12.31
N MET A 192 7.84 -3.77 12.34
CA MET A 192 7.26 -2.46 12.64
C MET A 192 7.57 -1.95 14.05
N LYS A 193 7.86 -2.82 15.01
CA LYS A 193 8.35 -2.36 16.34
C LYS A 193 9.73 -1.69 16.24
N TYR A 194 10.54 -2.12 15.29
CA TYR A 194 11.85 -1.51 15.00
C TYR A 194 11.73 -0.26 14.11
N ALA A 195 10.56 -0.03 13.47
CA ALA A 195 10.36 1.05 12.51
C ALA A 195 10.72 2.44 13.04
N THR A 196 10.44 2.72 14.31
CA THR A 196 10.77 4.01 14.95
C THR A 196 12.26 4.29 14.90
N ILE A 197 13.10 3.29 15.20
CA ILE A 197 14.56 3.41 15.16
C ILE A 197 15.03 3.46 13.72
N GLY A 198 14.54 2.56 12.88
CA GLY A 198 14.92 2.48 11.47
C GLY A 198 14.60 3.75 10.68
N LEU A 199 13.40 4.31 10.86
CA LEU A 199 13.01 5.56 10.19
C LEU A 199 13.80 6.75 10.72
N CYS A 200 14.02 6.86 12.03
CA CYS A 200 14.87 7.90 12.61
C CYS A 200 16.26 7.88 11.98
N ALA A 201 16.90 6.72 11.91
CA ALA A 201 18.22 6.54 11.34
C ALA A 201 18.26 6.82 9.82
N SER A 202 17.25 6.34 9.08
CA SER A 202 17.14 6.59 7.63
C SER A 202 17.00 8.08 7.33
N PHE A 203 16.14 8.79 8.07
CA PHE A 203 15.94 10.24 7.87
C PHE A 203 17.14 11.04 8.35
N ALA A 204 17.84 10.63 9.41
CA ALA A 204 19.07 11.27 9.84
C ALA A 204 20.14 11.17 8.75
N ASN A 205 20.33 9.99 8.16
CA ASN A 205 21.26 9.82 7.04
C ASN A 205 20.83 10.65 5.83
N LEU A 206 19.56 10.56 5.43
CA LEU A 206 19.02 11.25 4.25
C LEU A 206 19.21 12.79 4.36
N VAL A 207 18.86 13.36 5.50
CA VAL A 207 19.00 14.80 5.73
C VAL A 207 20.45 15.20 5.91
N GLY A 208 21.29 14.35 6.49
CA GLY A 208 22.72 14.57 6.62
C GLY A 208 23.43 14.63 5.27
N ASP A 209 23.09 13.73 4.34
CA ASP A 209 23.68 13.68 3.00
C ASP A 209 23.19 14.81 2.08
N PHE A 210 21.87 15.07 2.08
CA PHE A 210 21.27 16.02 1.13
C PHE A 210 21.01 17.43 1.71
N GLY A 211 21.14 17.58 3.03
CA GLY A 211 20.96 18.84 3.74
C GLY A 211 19.51 19.31 3.88
N PRO A 212 19.27 20.52 4.43
CA PRO A 212 17.94 21.06 4.73
C PRO A 212 17.07 21.30 3.50
N ASN A 213 17.66 21.45 2.32
CA ASN A 213 16.93 21.67 1.05
C ASN A 213 16.01 20.50 0.70
N LEU A 214 16.43 19.28 1.04
CA LEU A 214 15.61 18.08 0.84
C LEU A 214 14.33 18.12 1.69
N LEU A 215 14.41 18.57 2.95
CA LEU A 215 13.24 18.73 3.82
C LEU A 215 12.24 19.73 3.25
N GLY A 216 12.72 20.81 2.63
CA GLY A 216 11.87 21.78 1.94
C GLY A 216 11.14 21.17 0.74
N ALA A 217 11.82 20.32 -0.03
CA ALA A 217 11.24 19.62 -1.17
C ALA A 217 10.18 18.60 -0.71
N TYR A 218 10.49 17.77 0.31
CA TYR A 218 9.53 16.85 0.88
C TYR A 218 8.33 17.56 1.52
N GLY A 219 8.55 18.67 2.21
CA GLY A 219 7.47 19.49 2.77
C GLY A 219 6.52 20.00 1.69
N ARG A 220 7.07 20.52 0.58
CA ARG A 220 6.27 20.94 -0.58
C ARG A 220 5.53 19.77 -1.23
N ALA A 221 6.18 18.64 -1.41
CA ALA A 221 5.54 17.43 -1.92
C ALA A 221 4.36 17.00 -1.03
N MET A 222 4.50 17.03 0.30
CA MET A 222 3.42 16.75 1.25
C MET A 222 2.27 17.74 1.14
N LEU A 223 2.57 19.04 0.98
CA LEU A 223 1.57 20.09 0.80
C LEU A 223 0.76 19.94 -0.50
N VAL A 224 1.30 19.29 -1.50
CA VAL A 224 0.58 18.92 -2.73
C VAL A 224 -0.16 17.59 -2.53
N TYR A 225 0.50 16.58 -1.97
CA TYR A 225 -0.02 15.22 -1.83
C TYR A 225 -1.28 15.14 -0.97
N TYR A 226 -1.25 15.68 0.26
CA TYR A 226 -2.38 15.50 1.19
C TYR A 226 -3.67 16.20 0.74
N PRO A 227 -3.65 17.45 0.24
CA PRO A 227 -4.87 18.06 -0.31
C PRO A 227 -5.44 17.28 -1.49
N ILE A 228 -4.60 16.72 -2.37
CA ILE A 228 -5.05 15.90 -3.50
C ILE A 228 -5.67 14.61 -3.01
N CYS A 229 -5.08 13.93 -2.02
CA CYS A 229 -5.66 12.73 -1.42
C CYS A 229 -7.04 13.01 -0.81
N ILE A 230 -7.18 14.12 -0.09
CA ILE A 230 -8.47 14.53 0.51
C ILE A 230 -9.49 14.87 -0.58
N PHE A 231 -9.08 15.63 -1.59
CA PHE A 231 -9.93 15.97 -2.74
C PHE A 231 -10.40 14.71 -3.47
N TYR A 232 -9.46 13.80 -3.80
CA TYR A 232 -9.78 12.55 -4.47
C TYR A 232 -10.74 11.69 -3.65
N PHE A 233 -10.48 11.55 -2.36
CA PHE A 233 -11.37 10.82 -1.46
C PHE A 233 -12.78 11.43 -1.42
N LEU A 234 -12.90 12.73 -1.29
CA LEU A 234 -14.21 13.38 -1.18
C LEU A 234 -14.95 13.39 -2.51
N VAL A 235 -14.29 13.65 -3.63
CA VAL A 235 -14.93 13.82 -4.94
C VAL A 235 -15.09 12.47 -5.64
N PHE A 236 -14.00 11.76 -5.87
CA PHE A 236 -14.05 10.54 -6.69
C PHE A 236 -14.73 9.37 -5.98
N PHE A 237 -14.50 9.18 -4.69
CA PHE A 237 -15.22 8.16 -3.93
C PHE A 237 -16.72 8.47 -3.87
N THR A 238 -17.11 9.74 -3.83
CA THR A 238 -18.53 10.13 -3.95
C THR A 238 -19.10 9.78 -5.33
N ILE A 239 -18.34 10.02 -6.41
CA ILE A 239 -18.72 9.66 -7.77
C ILE A 239 -18.88 8.14 -7.90
N TYR A 240 -17.91 7.36 -7.41
CA TYR A 240 -17.95 5.90 -7.44
C TYR A 240 -19.13 5.35 -6.63
N ALA A 241 -19.39 5.89 -5.45
CA ALA A 241 -20.53 5.51 -4.64
C ALA A 241 -21.88 5.88 -5.31
N TYR A 242 -21.91 7.01 -6.01
CA TYR A 242 -23.09 7.41 -6.79
C TYR A 242 -23.33 6.47 -7.98
N TRP A 243 -22.27 6.07 -8.70
CA TRP A 243 -22.39 5.09 -9.78
C TRP A 243 -22.85 3.71 -9.28
N ALA A 244 -22.37 3.29 -8.11
CA ALA A 244 -22.71 2.00 -7.53
C ALA A 244 -24.14 1.93 -6.98
N GLY A 245 -24.68 3.02 -6.40
CA GLY A 245 -25.96 2.97 -5.68
C GLY A 245 -26.76 4.29 -5.69
N GLY A 246 -26.45 5.20 -6.60
CA GLY A 246 -27.09 6.51 -6.69
C GLY A 246 -26.94 7.34 -5.40
N LYS A 247 -27.91 8.21 -5.14
CA LYS A 247 -27.91 9.04 -3.92
C LYS A 247 -27.88 8.22 -2.62
N ASN A 248 -28.51 7.04 -2.63
CA ASN A 248 -28.53 6.15 -1.48
C ASN A 248 -27.13 5.50 -1.25
N GLY A 249 -26.44 5.11 -2.32
CA GLY A 249 -25.07 4.58 -2.26
C GLY A 249 -24.11 5.57 -1.58
N VAL A 250 -24.15 6.84 -1.97
CA VAL A 250 -23.36 7.91 -1.34
C VAL A 250 -23.68 8.03 0.15
N LYS A 251 -24.97 8.10 0.51
CA LYS A 251 -25.39 8.24 1.90
C LYS A 251 -24.93 7.07 2.76
N VAL A 252 -25.08 5.84 2.27
CA VAL A 252 -24.72 4.63 3.01
C VAL A 252 -23.19 4.49 3.12
N MET A 253 -22.45 4.84 2.07
CA MET A 253 -20.98 4.88 2.11
C MET A 253 -20.49 5.84 3.20
N PHE A 254 -20.87 7.11 3.17
CA PHE A 254 -20.40 8.10 4.16
C PHE A 254 -20.81 7.78 5.58
N LYS A 255 -21.95 7.09 5.78
CA LYS A 255 -22.35 6.61 7.11
C LYS A 255 -21.42 5.54 7.67
N ASN A 256 -20.78 4.72 6.82
CA ASN A 256 -20.01 3.54 7.22
C ASN A 256 -18.51 3.68 6.98
N ILE A 257 -18.04 4.72 6.28
CA ILE A 257 -16.62 4.87 5.92
C ILE A 257 -15.73 5.36 7.08
N LEU A 258 -16.32 6.03 8.07
CA LEU A 258 -15.56 6.65 9.16
C LEU A 258 -14.74 5.65 9.99
N PRO A 259 -15.27 4.48 10.43
CA PRO A 259 -14.48 3.50 11.17
C PRO A 259 -13.28 2.94 10.38
N PRO A 260 -13.43 2.52 9.10
CA PRO A 260 -12.28 2.15 8.26
C PRO A 260 -11.25 3.27 8.12
N THR A 261 -11.69 4.50 7.84
CA THR A 261 -10.78 5.65 7.69
C THR A 261 -9.98 5.89 8.97
N ALA A 262 -10.64 5.92 10.12
CA ALA A 262 -9.97 6.10 11.41
C ALA A 262 -8.98 4.97 11.70
N THR A 263 -9.35 3.72 11.38
CA THR A 263 -8.48 2.56 11.58
C THR A 263 -7.28 2.58 10.64
N SER A 264 -7.47 2.94 9.37
CA SER A 264 -6.37 3.01 8.39
C SER A 264 -5.36 4.11 8.74
N ILE A 265 -5.83 5.27 9.21
CA ILE A 265 -4.95 6.34 9.71
C ILE A 265 -4.18 5.88 10.94
N ALA A 266 -4.85 5.19 11.87
CA ALA A 266 -4.23 4.73 13.12
C ALA A 266 -3.22 3.60 12.90
N THR A 267 -3.51 2.66 11.99
CA THR A 267 -2.66 1.49 11.76
C THR A 267 -1.63 1.69 10.65
N GLN A 268 -1.86 2.66 9.76
CA GLN A 268 -1.07 2.88 8.53
C GLN A 268 -0.92 1.61 7.70
N SER A 269 -1.89 0.71 7.80
CA SER A 269 -1.87 -0.59 7.14
C SER A 269 -3.24 -0.93 6.56
N SER A 270 -3.31 -1.06 5.24
CA SER A 270 -4.53 -1.49 4.54
C SER A 270 -4.97 -2.89 4.98
N VAL A 271 -4.01 -3.78 5.22
CA VAL A 271 -4.30 -5.16 5.65
C VAL A 271 -4.81 -5.21 7.09
N ALA A 272 -4.21 -4.42 8.00
CA ALA A 272 -4.70 -4.32 9.38
C ALA A 272 -6.10 -3.70 9.47
N THR A 273 -6.49 -2.90 8.48
CA THR A 273 -7.84 -2.30 8.38
C THR A 273 -8.87 -3.26 7.79
N LEU A 274 -8.45 -4.37 7.20
CA LEU A 274 -9.31 -5.30 6.47
C LEU A 274 -10.54 -5.78 7.26
N PRO A 275 -10.46 -6.18 8.53
CA PRO A 275 -11.64 -6.62 9.29
C PRO A 275 -12.71 -5.50 9.40
N VAL A 276 -12.27 -4.28 9.59
CA VAL A 276 -13.18 -3.11 9.70
C VAL A 276 -13.78 -2.75 8.34
N ASN A 277 -13.00 -2.89 7.26
CA ASN A 277 -13.50 -2.74 5.89
C ASN A 277 -14.55 -3.80 5.54
N LEU A 278 -14.33 -5.06 5.93
CA LEU A 278 -15.29 -6.15 5.74
C LEU A 278 -16.62 -5.88 6.44
N GLU A 279 -16.56 -5.37 7.67
CA GLU A 279 -17.77 -5.00 8.43
C GLU A 279 -18.47 -3.79 7.82
N ALA A 280 -17.73 -2.76 7.42
CA ALA A 280 -18.29 -1.60 6.74
C ALA A 280 -18.97 -2.00 5.42
N ALA A 281 -18.33 -2.84 4.60
CA ALA A 281 -18.91 -3.34 3.36
C ALA A 281 -20.17 -4.18 3.59
N LYS A 282 -20.20 -4.98 4.66
CA LYS A 282 -21.42 -5.70 5.09
C LYS A 282 -22.55 -4.73 5.41
N ASN A 283 -22.27 -3.68 6.16
CA ASN A 283 -23.26 -2.67 6.55
C ASN A 283 -23.74 -1.82 5.36
N ILE A 284 -22.91 -1.67 4.33
CA ILE A 284 -23.27 -1.04 3.04
C ILE A 284 -24.18 -1.94 2.22
N GLY A 285 -24.19 -3.26 2.46
CA GLY A 285 -25.01 -4.24 1.77
C GLY A 285 -24.25 -5.00 0.65
N VAL A 286 -22.93 -4.94 0.64
CA VAL A 286 -22.12 -5.72 -0.33
C VAL A 286 -22.24 -7.22 -0.03
N PRO A 287 -22.58 -8.07 -1.03
CA PRO A 287 -22.69 -9.52 -0.85
C PRO A 287 -21.40 -10.13 -0.26
N LYS A 288 -21.58 -11.19 0.54
CA LYS A 288 -20.47 -11.82 1.28
C LYS A 288 -19.35 -12.29 0.35
N ASP A 289 -19.68 -12.98 -0.70
CA ASP A 289 -18.76 -13.52 -1.70
C ASP A 289 -17.97 -12.43 -2.42
N ILE A 290 -18.56 -11.26 -2.66
CA ILE A 290 -17.86 -10.12 -3.30
C ILE A 290 -16.90 -9.45 -2.32
N ARG A 291 -17.36 -9.10 -1.10
CA ARG A 291 -16.52 -8.37 -0.15
C ARG A 291 -15.34 -9.19 0.36
N GLU A 292 -15.54 -10.51 0.60
CA GLU A 292 -14.47 -11.40 1.10
C GLU A 292 -13.40 -11.69 0.03
N ILE A 293 -13.69 -11.43 -1.25
CA ILE A 293 -12.77 -11.56 -2.37
C ILE A 293 -12.08 -10.23 -2.64
N ILE A 294 -12.87 -9.18 -2.90
CA ILE A 294 -12.34 -7.91 -3.42
C ILE A 294 -11.54 -7.17 -2.36
N LEU A 295 -11.98 -7.16 -1.11
CA LEU A 295 -11.31 -6.34 -0.09
C LEU A 295 -9.90 -6.83 0.27
N PRO A 296 -9.64 -8.14 0.47
CA PRO A 296 -8.26 -8.62 0.69
C PRO A 296 -7.34 -8.36 -0.50
N ILE A 297 -7.81 -8.62 -1.72
CA ILE A 297 -7.04 -8.39 -2.94
C ILE A 297 -6.80 -6.88 -3.13
N GLY A 298 -7.85 -6.07 -2.99
CA GLY A 298 -7.75 -4.62 -3.11
C GLY A 298 -6.81 -3.99 -2.09
N ALA A 299 -6.79 -4.49 -0.86
CA ALA A 299 -5.89 -4.00 0.19
C ALA A 299 -4.40 -4.18 -0.15
N THR A 300 -4.06 -5.08 -1.06
CA THR A 300 -2.68 -5.37 -1.47
C THR A 300 -2.34 -4.89 -2.88
N MET A 301 -3.30 -4.90 -3.80
CA MET A 301 -3.07 -4.65 -5.23
C MET A 301 -3.54 -3.26 -5.70
N HIS A 302 -4.51 -2.65 -5.03
CA HIS A 302 -5.12 -1.40 -5.50
C HIS A 302 -5.06 -0.31 -4.43
N MET A 303 -4.10 0.57 -4.59
CA MET A 303 -3.82 1.66 -3.64
C MET A 303 -3.62 2.97 -4.41
N ASP A 304 -4.68 3.74 -4.63
CA ASP A 304 -4.63 5.03 -5.36
C ASP A 304 -3.65 6.02 -4.71
N GLY A 305 -3.55 6.02 -3.39
CA GLY A 305 -2.56 6.83 -2.68
C GLY A 305 -1.11 6.47 -3.02
N THR A 306 -0.83 5.21 -3.33
CA THR A 306 0.50 4.78 -3.79
C THR A 306 0.77 5.26 -5.22
N VAL A 307 -0.25 5.27 -6.09
CA VAL A 307 -0.14 5.87 -7.44
C VAL A 307 0.23 7.34 -7.32
N PHE A 308 -0.43 8.09 -6.43
CA PHE A 308 -0.11 9.50 -6.17
C PHE A 308 1.33 9.67 -5.69
N ALA A 309 1.75 8.88 -4.71
CA ALA A 309 3.09 8.96 -4.16
C ALA A 309 4.18 8.58 -5.19
N SER A 310 3.90 7.64 -6.09
CA SER A 310 4.86 7.17 -7.10
C SER A 310 5.10 8.19 -8.21
N ILE A 311 4.08 8.97 -8.58
CA ILE A 311 4.18 10.01 -9.62
C ILE A 311 4.77 11.31 -9.05
N LEU A 312 4.58 11.53 -7.75
CA LEU A 312 5.07 12.72 -7.07
C LEU A 312 6.59 12.64 -6.73
N LYS A 313 7.15 11.43 -6.72
CA LYS A 313 8.59 11.18 -6.50
C LYS A 313 9.41 11.45 -7.75
#